data_13f06981183f293699efe2e749476b71
#
_entry.id   13f06981183f293699efe2e749476b71
#
_cell.length_a   1.000
_cell.length_b   1.000
_cell.length_c   1.000
_cell.angle_alpha   90.00
_cell.angle_beta   90.00
_cell.angle_gamma   90.00
#
_symmetry.space_group_name_H-M   'P 1'
#
loop_
_entity.id
_entity.type
_entity.pdbx_description
1 polymer ?
#
loop_
_entity_poly.entity_id
_entity_poly.type
_entity_poly.pdbx_seq_one_letter_code
_entity_poly.pdbx_strand_id
1 'polypeptide(L)'
;DRRLSNYAVVAQAIDNRQIFLEPWQNVSILGTTDTDYYGDLDQVTATSDEVRYLIEAIRRVFPSIQNARAIHTFAGVRPTLYAYGPIPDKLSREHEIIDHASHGKDGIYSMIGGKLASYRIFAQQMTDIVAARLDCHQPSQTHLLPLPGGDESLDAGELAKICGIDPVAARRLIYRHGSRARLIAEQIVESKRTPRFICSCEAITEEEIRFVVR
;
A
#
# COMPACT_ATOMS: atom_id res chain seq x y z
N ASP A 1 13.20 11.55 9.38
CA ASP A 1 12.80 12.94 9.58
C ASP A 1 13.22 13.87 8.42
N ARG A 2 13.78 13.34 7.35
CA ARG A 2 14.16 14.14 6.17
C ARG A 2 14.16 13.31 4.89
N ARG A 3 14.04 13.99 3.77
CA ARG A 3 14.13 13.39 2.45
C ARG A 3 15.61 13.30 2.04
N LEU A 4 16.13 12.08 1.94
CA LEU A 4 17.54 11.80 1.61
C LEU A 4 17.79 11.70 0.10
N SER A 5 16.78 11.31 -0.67
CA SER A 5 16.83 11.17 -2.13
C SER A 5 15.53 11.63 -2.76
N ASN A 6 15.58 12.07 -4.01
CA ASN A 6 14.40 12.35 -4.84
C ASN A 6 13.91 11.10 -5.60
N TYR A 7 14.69 10.03 -5.58
CA TYR A 7 14.43 8.79 -6.29
C TYR A 7 14.43 7.63 -5.31
N ALA A 8 13.71 6.57 -5.64
CA ALA A 8 13.85 5.29 -4.97
C ALA A 8 15.26 4.74 -5.25
N VAL A 9 15.94 4.31 -4.21
CA VAL A 9 17.29 3.75 -4.30
C VAL A 9 17.29 2.35 -3.73
N VAL A 10 17.89 1.42 -4.47
CA VAL A 10 18.17 0.05 -4.00
C VAL A 10 19.64 -0.02 -3.62
N ALA A 11 19.90 -0.36 -2.39
CA ALA A 11 21.24 -0.59 -1.86
C ALA A 11 21.40 -2.04 -1.41
N GLN A 12 22.63 -2.48 -1.23
CA GLN A 12 22.93 -3.82 -0.74
C GLN A 12 23.55 -3.74 0.66
N ALA A 13 22.96 -4.45 1.61
CA ALA A 13 23.50 -4.60 2.95
C ALA A 13 24.74 -5.51 2.97
N ILE A 14 25.44 -5.59 4.11
CA ILE A 14 26.67 -6.39 4.27
C ILE A 14 26.38 -7.89 4.05
N ASP A 15 25.20 -8.35 4.42
CA ASP A 15 24.71 -9.72 4.25
C ASP A 15 24.09 -10.00 2.87
N ASN A 16 24.31 -9.11 1.91
CA ASN A 16 23.82 -9.15 0.53
C ASN A 16 22.31 -8.99 0.36
N ARG A 17 21.53 -8.71 1.40
CA ARG A 17 20.12 -8.38 1.27
C ARG A 17 19.92 -7.01 0.64
N GLN A 18 18.86 -6.87 -0.14
CA GLN A 18 18.49 -5.61 -0.74
C GLN A 18 17.77 -4.72 0.27
N ILE A 19 18.23 -3.46 0.34
CA ILE A 19 17.63 -2.41 1.16
C ILE A 19 17.11 -1.32 0.22
N PHE A 20 15.91 -0.84 0.50
CA PHE A 20 15.24 0.20 -0.27
C PHE A 20 15.19 1.48 0.53
N LEU A 21 15.53 2.59 -0.11
CA LEU A 21 15.29 3.93 0.38
C LEU A 21 14.33 4.62 -0.57
N GLU A 22 13.15 4.96 -0.10
CA GLU A 22 12.10 5.56 -0.91
C GLU A 22 11.74 6.96 -0.41
N PRO A 23 11.62 7.96 -1.31
CA PRO A 23 11.12 9.27 -0.93
C PRO A 23 9.62 9.18 -0.64
N TRP A 24 9.20 9.70 0.49
CA TRP A 24 7.80 9.79 0.87
C TRP A 24 7.48 11.18 1.37
N GLN A 25 6.80 11.99 0.56
CA GLN A 25 6.58 13.40 0.87
C GLN A 25 7.91 14.12 1.21
N ASN A 26 8.07 14.62 2.45
CA ASN A 26 9.26 15.30 2.94
C ASN A 26 10.19 14.42 3.79
N VAL A 27 9.92 13.13 3.87
CA VAL A 27 10.72 12.14 4.62
C VAL A 27 11.23 11.04 3.70
N SER A 28 11.98 10.10 4.25
CA SER A 28 12.38 8.86 3.56
C SER A 28 11.84 7.65 4.29
N ILE A 29 11.34 6.67 3.55
CA ILE A 29 11.04 5.33 4.05
C ILE A 29 12.25 4.46 3.79
N LEU A 30 12.71 3.74 4.81
CA LEU A 30 13.82 2.82 4.73
C LEU A 30 13.35 1.41 5.09
N GLY A 31 13.59 0.44 4.25
CA GLY A 31 13.20 -0.97 4.42
C GLY A 31 13.96 -1.86 3.43
N THR A 32 13.89 -3.14 3.56
CA THR A 32 13.08 -3.93 4.49
C THR A 32 13.97 -4.85 5.33
N THR A 33 13.44 -5.31 6.46
CA THR A 33 13.91 -6.55 7.10
C THR A 33 12.97 -7.69 6.70
N ASP A 34 13.43 -8.92 6.83
CA ASP A 34 12.65 -10.13 6.56
C ASP A 34 13.15 -11.21 7.53
N THR A 35 12.39 -11.42 8.60
CA THR A 35 12.76 -12.33 9.69
C THR A 35 11.56 -13.19 10.05
N ASP A 36 11.81 -14.43 10.51
CA ASP A 36 10.75 -15.28 11.03
C ASP A 36 10.10 -14.63 12.26
N TYR A 37 8.79 -14.69 12.32
CA TYR A 37 8.02 -14.17 13.43
C TYR A 37 7.12 -15.26 14.04
N TYR A 38 7.29 -15.49 15.33
CA TYR A 38 6.57 -16.53 16.09
C TYR A 38 5.70 -15.96 17.21
N GLY A 39 5.53 -14.64 17.24
CA GLY A 39 4.72 -13.94 18.24
C GLY A 39 3.26 -13.78 17.84
N ASP A 40 2.56 -12.95 18.59
CA ASP A 40 1.18 -12.57 18.32
C ASP A 40 1.09 -11.69 17.08
N LEU A 41 0.32 -12.14 16.08
CA LEU A 41 0.16 -11.44 14.79
C LEU A 41 -0.50 -10.05 14.92
N ASP A 42 -1.25 -9.82 16.00
CA ASP A 42 -1.88 -8.52 16.29
C ASP A 42 -0.90 -7.51 16.92
N GLN A 43 0.31 -7.95 17.27
CA GLN A 43 1.33 -7.14 17.94
C GLN A 43 2.67 -7.09 17.20
N VAL A 44 2.63 -7.19 15.89
CA VAL A 44 3.84 -7.13 15.06
C VAL A 44 4.42 -5.72 15.07
N THR A 45 5.64 -5.59 15.56
CA THR A 45 6.38 -4.32 15.62
C THR A 45 7.82 -4.48 15.15
N ALA A 46 8.40 -3.42 14.59
CA ALA A 46 9.82 -3.40 14.28
C ALA A 46 10.65 -3.31 15.56
N THR A 47 11.67 -4.14 15.67
CA THR A 47 12.60 -4.16 16.79
C THR A 47 13.67 -3.08 16.65
N SER A 48 14.31 -2.70 17.76
CA SER A 48 15.44 -1.76 17.75
C SER A 48 16.62 -2.28 16.93
N ASP A 49 16.82 -3.59 16.90
CA ASP A 49 17.89 -4.23 16.15
C ASP A 49 17.65 -4.17 14.64
N GLU A 50 16.40 -4.35 14.21
CA GLU A 50 15.99 -4.19 12.81
C GLU A 50 16.17 -2.73 12.35
N VAL A 51 15.78 -1.77 13.16
CA VAL A 51 16.00 -0.35 12.88
C VAL A 51 17.49 -0.04 12.75
N ARG A 52 18.32 -0.55 13.68
CA ARG A 52 19.78 -0.38 13.64
C ARG A 52 20.40 -1.01 12.40
N TYR A 53 19.98 -2.23 12.06
CA TYR A 53 20.43 -2.93 10.86
C TYR A 53 20.16 -2.10 9.59
N LEU A 54 18.95 -1.57 9.41
CA LEU A 54 18.60 -0.77 8.25
C LEU A 54 19.42 0.52 8.17
N ILE A 55 19.62 1.22 9.28
CA ILE A 55 20.42 2.45 9.33
C ILE A 55 21.88 2.15 8.97
N GLU A 56 22.48 1.10 9.53
CA GLU A 56 23.86 0.72 9.22
C GLU A 56 24.03 0.28 7.75
N ALA A 57 23.07 -0.44 7.21
CA ALA A 57 23.09 -0.87 5.82
C ALA A 57 23.07 0.31 4.85
N ILE A 58 22.16 1.27 5.04
CA ILE A 58 22.02 2.42 4.13
C ILE A 58 23.12 3.47 4.33
N ARG A 59 23.74 3.54 5.51
CA ARG A 59 24.81 4.50 5.82
C ARG A 59 25.98 4.41 4.84
N ARG A 60 26.22 3.25 4.27
CA ARG A 60 27.28 3.05 3.26
C ARG A 60 27.05 3.85 1.99
N VAL A 61 25.78 4.08 1.62
CA VAL A 61 25.38 4.83 0.43
C VAL A 61 25.01 6.27 0.78
N PHE A 62 24.37 6.46 1.93
CA PHE A 62 23.96 7.76 2.44
C PHE A 62 24.54 8.01 3.84
N PRO A 63 25.82 8.44 3.96
CA PRO A 63 26.43 8.70 5.26
C PRO A 63 25.67 9.72 6.12
N SER A 64 24.95 10.63 5.50
CA SER A 64 24.14 11.65 6.19
C SER A 64 22.98 11.08 7.00
N ILE A 65 22.62 9.79 6.83
CA ILE A 65 21.57 9.13 7.62
C ILE A 65 21.89 9.12 9.12
N GLN A 66 23.18 9.14 9.51
CA GLN A 66 23.59 9.20 10.91
C GLN A 66 23.06 10.43 11.65
N ASN A 67 22.75 11.51 10.94
CA ASN A 67 22.18 12.74 11.47
C ASN A 67 20.64 12.79 11.34
N ALA A 68 20.02 11.73 10.83
CA ALA A 68 18.58 11.61 10.72
C ALA A 68 18.01 10.89 11.94
N ARG A 69 16.77 11.22 12.28
CA ARG A 69 16.03 10.59 13.36
C ARG A 69 14.92 9.70 12.79
N ALA A 70 14.84 8.46 13.23
CA ALA A 70 13.66 7.64 12.98
C ALA A 70 12.46 8.27 13.71
N ILE A 71 11.43 8.60 12.97
CA ILE A 71 10.22 9.26 13.51
C ILE A 71 9.04 8.30 13.60
N HIS A 72 9.08 7.22 12.82
CA HIS A 72 8.05 6.20 12.82
C HIS A 72 8.64 4.87 12.34
N THR A 73 8.09 3.76 12.83
CA THR A 73 8.34 2.41 12.36
C THR A 73 7.01 1.71 12.09
N PHE A 74 7.00 0.82 11.13
CA PHE A 74 5.87 -0.09 10.90
C PHE A 74 6.40 -1.46 10.49
N ALA A 75 5.65 -2.48 10.81
CA ALA A 75 5.93 -3.86 10.47
C ALA A 75 4.64 -4.56 10.05
N GLY A 76 4.77 -5.65 9.33
CA GLY A 76 3.66 -6.48 8.91
C GLY A 76 4.12 -7.90 8.66
N VAL A 77 3.19 -8.83 8.57
CA VAL A 77 3.46 -10.23 8.28
C VAL A 77 3.30 -10.47 6.79
N ARG A 78 4.29 -11.11 6.20
CA ARG A 78 4.26 -11.54 4.81
C ARG A 78 3.76 -12.98 4.73
N PRO A 79 2.65 -13.27 4.02
CA PRO A 79 2.27 -14.64 3.73
C PRO A 79 3.24 -15.22 2.71
N THR A 80 3.94 -16.29 3.09
CA THR A 80 4.83 -17.06 2.20
C THR A 80 4.38 -18.50 2.15
N LEU A 81 4.63 -19.16 1.01
CA LEU A 81 4.47 -20.61 0.94
C LEU A 81 5.49 -21.26 1.87
N TYR A 82 5.00 -22.08 2.79
CA TYR A 82 5.89 -22.79 3.72
C TYR A 82 6.74 -23.81 2.96
N ALA A 83 8.05 -23.75 3.20
CA ALA A 83 8.98 -24.79 2.76
C ALA A 83 10.02 -25.02 3.86
N TYR A 84 10.26 -26.27 4.20
CA TYR A 84 11.24 -26.62 5.19
C TYR A 84 12.67 -26.46 4.64
N GLY A 85 13.53 -25.79 5.38
CA GLY A 85 14.97 -25.66 5.08
C GLY A 85 15.45 -24.36 4.42
N PRO A 86 14.74 -23.72 3.46
CA PRO A 86 15.18 -22.44 2.94
C PRO A 86 15.13 -21.32 3.99
N ILE A 87 16.06 -20.39 3.90
CA ILE A 87 15.97 -19.14 4.68
C ILE A 87 14.76 -18.31 4.19
N PRO A 88 14.10 -17.52 5.06
CA PRO A 88 12.88 -16.78 4.74
C PRO A 88 12.94 -15.97 3.44
N ASP A 89 14.06 -15.33 3.17
CA ASP A 89 14.28 -14.51 1.98
C ASP A 89 14.26 -15.30 0.65
N LYS A 90 14.45 -16.62 0.72
CA LYS A 90 14.44 -17.54 -0.45
C LYS A 90 13.11 -18.28 -0.62
N LEU A 91 12.15 -18.10 0.26
CA LEU A 91 10.84 -18.70 0.10
C LEU A 91 10.11 -18.08 -1.10
N SER A 92 9.38 -18.93 -1.83
CA SER A 92 8.61 -18.46 -2.97
C SER A 92 7.56 -17.44 -2.54
N ARG A 93 7.47 -16.35 -3.30
CA ARG A 93 6.45 -15.31 -3.19
C ARG A 93 5.51 -15.30 -4.37
N GLU A 94 5.55 -16.35 -5.17
CA GLU A 94 4.60 -16.53 -6.26
C GLU A 94 3.24 -16.86 -5.68
N HIS A 95 2.20 -16.46 -6.36
CA HIS A 95 0.85 -16.81 -5.94
C HIS A 95 0.48 -18.21 -6.45
N GLU A 96 -0.33 -18.90 -5.67
CA GLU A 96 -0.86 -20.19 -6.01
C GLU A 96 -2.35 -20.25 -5.67
N ILE A 97 -3.12 -20.91 -6.52
CA ILE A 97 -4.52 -21.22 -6.29
C ILE A 97 -4.64 -22.73 -6.07
N ILE A 98 -5.04 -23.12 -4.88
CA ILE A 98 -5.21 -24.51 -4.49
C ILE A 98 -6.69 -24.86 -4.61
N ASP A 99 -6.99 -25.89 -5.45
CA ASP A 99 -8.28 -26.53 -5.49
C ASP A 99 -8.29 -27.68 -4.49
N HIS A 100 -9.16 -27.62 -3.49
CA HIS A 100 -9.28 -28.63 -2.45
C HIS A 100 -10.14 -29.84 -2.85
N ALA A 101 -10.64 -29.93 -4.07
CA ALA A 101 -11.36 -31.08 -4.56
C ALA A 101 -10.55 -32.38 -4.44
N SER A 102 -9.23 -32.31 -4.70
CA SER A 102 -8.29 -33.42 -4.52
C SER A 102 -8.22 -33.92 -3.06
N HIS A 103 -8.61 -33.13 -2.11
CA HIS A 103 -8.69 -33.44 -0.69
C HIS A 103 -10.13 -33.71 -0.22
N GLY A 104 -11.05 -34.01 -1.15
CA GLY A 104 -12.46 -34.28 -0.86
C GLY A 104 -13.29 -33.05 -0.44
N LYS A 105 -12.82 -31.85 -0.72
CA LYS A 105 -13.49 -30.57 -0.40
C LYS A 105 -13.84 -29.83 -1.68
N ASP A 106 -14.79 -30.39 -2.42
CA ASP A 106 -15.24 -29.79 -3.68
C ASP A 106 -15.84 -28.39 -3.48
N GLY A 107 -15.50 -27.45 -4.39
CA GLY A 107 -15.96 -26.06 -4.35
C GLY A 107 -15.23 -25.14 -3.38
N ILE A 108 -14.16 -25.62 -2.74
CA ILE A 108 -13.28 -24.79 -1.90
C ILE A 108 -11.98 -24.54 -2.60
N TYR A 109 -11.60 -23.27 -2.69
CA TYR A 109 -10.34 -22.80 -3.26
C TYR A 109 -9.60 -21.94 -2.25
N SER A 110 -8.27 -22.06 -2.18
CA SER A 110 -7.42 -21.15 -1.39
C SER A 110 -6.50 -20.36 -2.29
N MET A 111 -6.43 -19.05 -2.04
CA MET A 111 -5.45 -18.15 -2.64
C MET A 111 -4.28 -17.97 -1.67
N ILE A 112 -3.08 -18.33 -2.08
CA ILE A 112 -1.90 -18.33 -1.20
C ILE A 112 -0.76 -17.54 -1.85
N GLY A 113 0.03 -16.85 -1.03
CA GLY A 113 1.19 -16.09 -1.47
C GLY A 113 0.83 -14.82 -2.25
N GLY A 114 1.66 -14.48 -3.22
CA GLY A 114 1.48 -13.31 -4.08
C GLY A 114 2.22 -12.06 -3.61
N LYS A 115 2.26 -11.09 -4.49
CA LYS A 115 2.81 -9.75 -4.27
C LYS A 115 1.70 -8.73 -4.47
N LEU A 116 1.78 -7.60 -3.75
CA LEU A 116 0.78 -6.53 -3.94
C LEU A 116 0.68 -6.09 -5.40
N ALA A 117 1.79 -6.08 -6.15
CA ALA A 117 1.81 -5.73 -7.57
C ALA A 117 1.05 -6.72 -8.48
N SER A 118 0.84 -7.96 -8.05
CA SER A 118 0.16 -9.01 -8.84
C SER A 118 -1.30 -9.21 -8.44
N TYR A 119 -1.85 -8.42 -7.51
CA TYR A 119 -3.19 -8.62 -6.96
C TYR A 119 -4.28 -8.75 -8.03
N ARG A 120 -4.26 -7.93 -9.07
CA ARG A 120 -5.27 -7.93 -10.14
C ARG A 120 -5.25 -9.24 -10.93
N ILE A 121 -4.05 -9.68 -11.34
CA ILE A 121 -3.88 -10.95 -12.09
C ILE A 121 -4.31 -12.14 -11.23
N PHE A 122 -3.91 -12.14 -9.96
CA PHE A 122 -4.26 -13.20 -9.02
C PHE A 122 -5.78 -13.28 -8.79
N ALA A 123 -6.43 -12.12 -8.59
CA ALA A 123 -7.88 -12.06 -8.47
C ALA A 123 -8.58 -12.51 -9.77
N GLN A 124 -8.07 -12.10 -10.94
CA GLN A 124 -8.59 -12.54 -12.21
C GLN A 124 -8.53 -14.05 -12.36
N GLN A 125 -7.39 -14.69 -12.11
CA GLN A 125 -7.23 -16.14 -12.23
C GLN A 125 -8.21 -16.91 -11.31
N MET A 126 -8.38 -16.46 -10.07
CA MET A 126 -9.37 -17.06 -9.18
C MET A 126 -10.80 -16.87 -9.71
N THR A 127 -11.12 -15.67 -10.18
CA THR A 127 -12.44 -15.38 -10.73
C THR A 127 -12.73 -16.23 -11.96
N ASP A 128 -11.75 -16.42 -12.86
CA ASP A 128 -11.91 -17.24 -14.05
C ASP A 128 -12.19 -18.71 -13.70
N ILE A 129 -11.50 -19.26 -12.67
CA ILE A 129 -11.75 -20.62 -12.15
C ILE A 129 -13.19 -20.75 -11.64
N VAL A 130 -13.62 -19.81 -10.79
CA VAL A 130 -14.95 -19.83 -10.20
C VAL A 130 -16.03 -19.60 -11.28
N ALA A 131 -15.81 -18.67 -12.18
CA ALA A 131 -16.72 -18.38 -13.29
C ALA A 131 -16.93 -19.60 -14.20
N ALA A 132 -15.85 -20.28 -14.57
CA ALA A 132 -15.92 -21.51 -15.35
C ALA A 132 -16.74 -22.60 -14.65
N ARG A 133 -16.60 -22.73 -13.32
CA ARG A 133 -17.39 -23.67 -12.54
C ARG A 133 -18.88 -23.32 -12.48
N LEU A 134 -19.22 -22.04 -12.58
CA LEU A 134 -20.58 -21.52 -12.60
C LEU A 134 -21.15 -21.38 -14.03
N ASP A 135 -20.49 -21.97 -15.03
CA ASP A 135 -20.84 -21.87 -16.45
C ASP A 135 -20.93 -20.42 -16.97
N CYS A 136 -20.09 -19.54 -16.41
CA CYS A 136 -19.96 -18.14 -16.81
C CYS A 136 -18.65 -17.96 -17.60
N HIS A 137 -18.78 -17.60 -18.87
CA HIS A 137 -17.61 -17.50 -19.78
C HIS A 137 -17.27 -16.05 -20.20
N GLN A 138 -17.70 -15.06 -19.41
CA GLN A 138 -17.37 -13.67 -19.69
C GLN A 138 -15.90 -13.39 -19.30
N PRO A 139 -15.07 -12.87 -20.24
CA PRO A 139 -13.70 -12.55 -19.93
C PRO A 139 -13.60 -11.36 -18.97
N SER A 140 -12.58 -11.38 -18.12
CA SER A 140 -12.29 -10.24 -17.24
C SER A 140 -11.93 -8.99 -18.06
N GLN A 141 -12.47 -7.85 -17.64
CA GLN A 141 -12.17 -6.53 -18.21
C GLN A 141 -11.38 -5.64 -17.23
N THR A 142 -10.94 -6.17 -16.10
CA THR A 142 -10.27 -5.39 -15.05
C THR A 142 -8.95 -4.73 -15.49
N HIS A 143 -8.35 -5.20 -16.58
CA HIS A 143 -7.15 -4.60 -17.17
C HIS A 143 -7.46 -3.39 -18.08
N LEU A 144 -8.71 -3.22 -18.48
CA LEU A 144 -9.19 -2.13 -19.35
C LEU A 144 -9.85 -1.01 -18.56
N LEU A 145 -10.37 -1.32 -17.37
CA LEU A 145 -11.14 -0.38 -16.57
C LEU A 145 -10.23 0.33 -15.56
N PRO A 146 -10.30 1.66 -15.46
CA PRO A 146 -9.62 2.37 -14.40
C PRO A 146 -10.20 2.00 -13.04
N LEU A 147 -9.40 2.10 -11.99
CA LEU A 147 -9.90 2.05 -10.62
C LEU A 147 -10.85 3.23 -10.37
N PRO A 148 -11.82 3.10 -9.44
CA PRO A 148 -12.72 4.19 -9.09
C PRO A 148 -11.97 5.48 -8.77
N GLY A 149 -12.22 6.52 -9.55
CA GLY A 149 -11.52 7.79 -9.46
C GLY A 149 -10.27 7.92 -10.35
N GLY A 150 -9.91 6.86 -11.10
CA GLY A 150 -8.79 6.88 -12.04
C GLY A 150 -9.15 7.28 -13.48
N ASP A 151 -10.38 7.66 -13.72
CA ASP A 151 -10.95 7.95 -15.05
C ASP A 151 -10.66 9.37 -15.54
N GLU A 152 -10.47 10.32 -14.64
CA GLU A 152 -10.24 11.73 -14.96
C GLU A 152 -9.19 12.34 -14.02
N SER A 153 -8.42 13.30 -14.54
CA SER A 153 -7.48 14.08 -13.75
C SER A 153 -8.11 15.42 -13.35
N LEU A 154 -8.04 15.79 -12.08
CA LEU A 154 -8.57 17.05 -11.56
C LEU A 154 -7.44 18.04 -11.25
N ASP A 155 -7.70 19.34 -11.47
CA ASP A 155 -6.82 20.41 -11.03
C ASP A 155 -7.07 20.75 -9.54
N ALA A 156 -5.99 20.68 -8.74
CA ALA A 156 -6.08 20.91 -7.30
C ALA A 156 -6.36 22.39 -6.96
N GLY A 157 -5.91 23.33 -7.79
CA GLY A 157 -6.15 24.76 -7.58
C GLY A 157 -7.62 25.13 -7.85
N GLU A 158 -8.22 24.55 -8.88
CA GLU A 158 -9.64 24.72 -9.16
C GLU A 158 -10.51 24.12 -8.06
N LEU A 159 -10.19 22.87 -7.65
CA LEU A 159 -10.91 22.20 -6.58
C LEU A 159 -10.84 22.98 -5.26
N ALA A 160 -9.66 23.51 -4.94
CA ALA A 160 -9.44 24.33 -3.75
C ALA A 160 -10.33 25.57 -3.75
N LYS A 161 -10.46 26.27 -4.87
CA LYS A 161 -11.32 27.44 -5.01
C LYS A 161 -12.80 27.08 -4.83
N ILE A 162 -13.24 25.96 -5.43
CA ILE A 162 -14.62 25.50 -5.34
C ILE A 162 -14.99 25.18 -3.88
N CYS A 163 -14.11 24.46 -3.18
CA CYS A 163 -14.36 24.02 -1.79
C CYS A 163 -14.04 25.08 -0.72
N GLY A 164 -13.31 26.13 -1.06
CA GLY A 164 -12.81 27.09 -0.07
C GLY A 164 -11.77 26.47 0.89
N ILE A 165 -10.96 25.52 0.40
CA ILE A 165 -9.89 24.86 1.17
C ILE A 165 -8.51 25.20 0.61
N ASP A 166 -7.46 24.91 1.41
CA ASP A 166 -6.09 25.09 0.96
C ASP A 166 -5.74 24.18 -0.24
N PRO A 167 -4.97 24.66 -1.26
CA PRO A 167 -4.58 23.86 -2.40
C PRO A 167 -3.82 22.55 -2.05
N VAL A 168 -3.10 22.52 -0.93
CA VAL A 168 -2.44 21.29 -0.46
C VAL A 168 -3.49 20.28 0.02
N ALA A 169 -4.54 20.74 0.70
CA ALA A 169 -5.66 19.90 1.13
C ALA A 169 -6.42 19.35 -0.09
N ALA A 170 -6.70 20.18 -1.09
CA ALA A 170 -7.34 19.75 -2.33
C ALA A 170 -6.49 18.71 -3.08
N ARG A 171 -5.17 18.91 -3.17
CA ARG A 171 -4.25 17.95 -3.77
C ARG A 171 -4.26 16.60 -3.05
N ARG A 172 -4.30 16.60 -1.71
CA ARG A 172 -4.40 15.38 -0.90
C ARG A 172 -5.73 14.68 -1.09
N LEU A 173 -6.82 15.43 -1.19
CA LEU A 173 -8.13 14.89 -1.49
C LEU A 173 -8.15 14.18 -2.86
N ILE A 174 -7.62 14.81 -3.91
CA ILE A 174 -7.47 14.22 -5.24
C ILE A 174 -6.57 12.99 -5.20
N TYR A 175 -5.46 13.05 -4.46
CA TYR A 175 -4.54 11.92 -4.33
C TYR A 175 -5.21 10.67 -3.74
N ARG A 176 -6.11 10.85 -2.77
CA ARG A 176 -6.82 9.73 -2.14
C ARG A 176 -8.00 9.21 -2.96
N HIS A 177 -8.71 10.08 -3.67
CA HIS A 177 -10.01 9.77 -4.28
C HIS A 177 -10.06 9.92 -5.81
N GLY A 178 -9.01 10.47 -6.43
CA GLY A 178 -8.98 10.75 -7.86
C GLY A 178 -10.12 11.69 -8.28
N SER A 179 -10.80 11.40 -9.38
CA SER A 179 -11.95 12.16 -9.89
C SER A 179 -13.14 12.20 -8.91
N ARG A 180 -13.26 11.19 -8.03
CA ARG A 180 -14.30 11.14 -6.99
C ARG A 180 -14.18 12.26 -5.96
N ALA A 181 -13.02 12.94 -5.89
CA ALA A 181 -12.83 14.15 -5.09
C ALA A 181 -13.84 15.25 -5.47
N ARG A 182 -14.36 15.25 -6.70
CA ARG A 182 -15.44 16.16 -7.14
C ARG A 182 -16.72 15.97 -6.34
N LEU A 183 -17.12 14.71 -6.10
CA LEU A 183 -18.31 14.39 -5.31
C LEU A 183 -18.20 14.87 -3.85
N ILE A 184 -16.99 14.77 -3.29
CA ILE A 184 -16.71 15.28 -1.94
C ILE A 184 -16.73 16.82 -1.95
N ALA A 185 -16.18 17.44 -2.99
CA ALA A 185 -16.22 18.89 -3.18
C ALA A 185 -17.68 19.42 -3.23
N GLU A 186 -18.54 18.74 -3.98
CA GLU A 186 -19.97 19.05 -4.05
C GLU A 186 -20.62 19.01 -2.67
N GLN A 187 -20.35 17.98 -1.85
CA GLN A 187 -20.86 17.88 -0.48
C GLN A 187 -20.34 19.01 0.42
N ILE A 188 -19.06 19.41 0.26
CA ILE A 188 -18.51 20.56 1.00
C ILE A 188 -19.28 21.81 0.65
N VAL A 189 -19.52 22.09 -0.63
CA VAL A 189 -20.27 23.28 -1.09
C VAL A 189 -21.73 23.24 -0.64
N GLU A 190 -22.38 22.10 -0.76
CA GLU A 190 -23.79 21.92 -0.35
C GLU A 190 -23.98 22.10 1.15
N SER A 191 -22.97 21.77 1.96
CA SER A 191 -23.05 21.95 3.40
C SER A 191 -23.21 23.41 3.82
N LYS A 192 -22.83 24.37 2.96
CA LYS A 192 -22.81 25.82 3.23
C LYS A 192 -22.07 26.22 4.52
N ARG A 193 -21.16 25.37 4.97
CA ARG A 193 -20.35 25.56 6.18
C ARG A 193 -18.89 25.77 5.79
N THR A 194 -18.14 26.41 6.67
CA THR A 194 -16.68 26.39 6.54
C THR A 194 -16.20 24.95 6.70
N PRO A 195 -15.40 24.41 5.74
CA PRO A 195 -14.89 23.04 5.81
C PRO A 195 -14.17 22.79 7.12
N ARG A 196 -14.59 21.72 7.83
CA ARG A 196 -13.98 21.33 9.10
C ARG A 196 -12.99 20.19 8.84
N PHE A 197 -11.74 20.41 9.22
CA PHE A 197 -10.72 19.37 9.20
C PHE A 197 -10.79 18.54 10.49
N ILE A 198 -11.00 17.23 10.34
CA ILE A 198 -10.96 16.26 11.44
C ILE A 198 -9.52 15.82 11.70
N CYS A 199 -8.72 15.70 10.65
CA CYS A 199 -7.28 15.48 10.74
C CYS A 199 -6.54 16.60 9.99
N SER A 200 -5.80 17.42 10.72
CA SER A 200 -5.01 18.51 10.12
C SER A 200 -3.73 18.01 9.44
N CYS A 201 -3.13 16.93 9.95
CA CYS A 201 -1.91 16.34 9.38
C CYS A 201 -2.14 15.78 7.98
N GLU A 202 -3.27 15.09 7.77
CA GLU A 202 -3.67 14.52 6.48
C GLU A 202 -4.64 15.42 5.71
N ALA A 203 -5.06 16.52 6.30
CA ALA A 203 -6.04 17.44 5.73
C ALA A 203 -7.35 16.74 5.32
N ILE A 204 -7.89 15.89 6.23
CA ILE A 204 -9.13 15.14 6.02
C ILE A 204 -10.29 15.97 6.54
N THR A 205 -11.28 16.23 5.68
CA THR A 205 -12.50 16.96 6.03
C THR A 205 -13.57 16.05 6.61
N GLU A 206 -14.54 16.63 7.31
CA GLU A 206 -15.71 15.91 7.82
C GLU A 206 -16.52 15.30 6.67
N GLU A 207 -16.67 16.01 5.55
CA GLU A 207 -17.40 15.55 4.37
C GLU A 207 -16.70 14.39 3.71
N GLU A 208 -15.36 14.36 3.68
CA GLU A 208 -14.60 13.23 3.20
C GLU A 208 -14.89 11.95 4.01
N ILE A 209 -14.93 12.05 5.34
CA ILE A 209 -15.30 10.91 6.20
C ILE A 209 -16.72 10.46 5.91
N ARG A 210 -17.68 11.40 5.81
CA ARG A 210 -19.08 11.08 5.49
C ARG A 210 -19.24 10.40 4.13
N PHE A 211 -18.43 10.78 3.17
CA PHE A 211 -18.43 10.15 1.84
C PHE A 211 -17.95 8.71 1.87
N VAL A 212 -16.93 8.40 2.66
CA VAL A 212 -16.34 7.06 2.73
C VAL A 212 -17.15 6.08 3.59
N VAL A 213 -17.90 6.58 4.58
CA VAL A 213 -18.69 5.74 5.51
C VAL A 213 -20.08 5.39 4.97
N ARG A 214 -20.53 6.03 3.88
CA ARG A 214 -21.79 5.70 3.19
C ARG A 214 -21.64 4.53 2.24
#